data_624d93dde84cbeb897dd4010926b73bd
#
_entry.id   624d93dde84cbeb897dd4010926b73bd
#
_cell.length_a   1.000
_cell.length_b   1.000
_cell.length_c   1.000
_cell.angle_alpha   90.00
_cell.angle_beta   90.00
_cell.angle_gamma   90.00
#
_symmetry.space_group_name_H-M   'P 1'
#
loop_
_entity.id
_entity.type
_entity.pdbx_description
1 polymer ?
#
loop_
_entity_poly.entity_id
_entity_poly.type
_entity_poly.pdbx_seq_one_letter_code
_entity_poly.pdbx_strand_id
1 'polypeptide(L)'
;MTVDDLAEYGMEPMTDAKIRSFLSSRNVGVLALPTDDVPVLRPLSFWYDGDNALYFVYVLGSESRKHDLSRAVDTARFLVYSAETAFNWRSALLTGALSEVPESDLAAVLDRMDLQWRPEVFRQASLDEPTVVYRFEIADWTGIKHLGLPPGIEAPDGGDSSD
;
A
#
# COMPACT_ATOMS: atom_id res chain seq x y z
N MET A 1 -7.38 -16.15 -17.00
CA MET A 1 -7.49 -16.67 -15.63
C MET A 1 -8.60 -15.89 -14.94
N THR A 2 -9.68 -16.55 -14.59
CA THR A 2 -10.81 -15.97 -13.87
C THR A 2 -10.60 -16.08 -12.36
N VAL A 3 -11.43 -15.39 -11.55
CA VAL A 3 -11.38 -15.48 -10.08
C VAL A 3 -11.64 -16.92 -9.61
N ASP A 4 -12.48 -17.66 -10.34
CA ASP A 4 -12.78 -19.06 -10.02
C ASP A 4 -11.57 -19.97 -10.26
N ASP A 5 -10.75 -19.67 -11.26
CA ASP A 5 -9.49 -20.40 -11.51
C ASP A 5 -8.48 -20.20 -10.36
N LEU A 6 -8.49 -19.03 -9.72
CA LEU A 6 -7.59 -18.74 -8.60
C LEU A 6 -7.94 -19.54 -7.34
N ALA A 7 -9.22 -19.85 -7.12
CA ALA A 7 -9.68 -20.62 -5.98
C ALA A 7 -9.12 -22.06 -5.98
N GLU A 8 -8.96 -22.66 -7.15
CA GLU A 8 -8.35 -24.00 -7.29
C GLU A 8 -6.90 -24.05 -6.79
N TYR A 9 -6.22 -22.90 -6.76
CA TYR A 9 -4.84 -22.77 -6.28
C TYR A 9 -4.75 -22.22 -4.86
N GLY A 10 -5.85 -22.16 -4.12
CA GLY A 10 -5.89 -21.63 -2.76
C GLY A 10 -5.84 -20.10 -2.66
N MET A 11 -6.05 -19.41 -3.78
CA MET A 11 -6.13 -17.96 -3.82
C MET A 11 -7.58 -17.48 -3.74
N GLU A 12 -7.82 -16.51 -2.89
CA GLU A 12 -9.16 -15.95 -2.68
C GLU A 12 -9.14 -14.42 -2.81
N PRO A 13 -10.20 -13.83 -3.40
CA PRO A 13 -10.36 -12.39 -3.35
C PRO A 13 -10.59 -11.92 -1.91
N MET A 14 -10.02 -10.77 -1.57
CA MET A 14 -10.25 -10.12 -0.29
C MET A 14 -11.51 -9.25 -0.38
N THR A 15 -12.30 -9.27 0.68
CA THR A 15 -13.43 -8.33 0.84
C THR A 15 -12.91 -6.92 1.11
N ASP A 16 -13.74 -5.91 0.88
CA ASP A 16 -13.39 -4.51 1.18
C ASP A 16 -12.99 -4.31 2.63
N ALA A 17 -13.69 -4.95 3.57
CA ALA A 17 -13.35 -4.90 4.99
C ALA A 17 -11.95 -5.47 5.28
N LYS A 18 -11.58 -6.56 4.61
CA LYS A 18 -10.24 -7.18 4.75
C LYS A 18 -9.16 -6.31 4.12
N ILE A 19 -9.43 -5.68 2.97
CA ILE A 19 -8.50 -4.73 2.35
C ILE A 19 -8.26 -3.53 3.27
N ARG A 20 -9.31 -2.93 3.83
CA ARG A 20 -9.18 -1.82 4.80
C ARG A 20 -8.35 -2.19 6.01
N SER A 21 -8.62 -3.35 6.60
CA SER A 21 -7.87 -3.86 7.75
C SER A 21 -6.40 -4.11 7.38
N PHE A 22 -6.15 -4.65 6.20
CA PHE A 22 -4.80 -4.90 5.71
C PHE A 22 -4.02 -3.59 5.51
N LEU A 23 -4.60 -2.59 4.84
CA LEU A 23 -3.99 -1.27 4.66
C LEU A 23 -3.70 -0.59 6.00
N SER A 24 -4.60 -0.69 6.96
CA SER A 24 -4.43 -0.11 8.30
C SER A 24 -3.29 -0.76 9.10
N SER A 25 -2.93 -2.00 8.76
CA SER A 25 -1.86 -2.76 9.44
C SER A 25 -0.49 -2.59 8.79
N ARG A 26 -0.39 -1.86 7.67
CA ARG A 26 0.83 -1.69 6.88
C ARG A 26 1.20 -0.22 6.74
N ASN A 27 2.46 0.01 6.48
CA ASN A 27 3.02 1.36 6.35
C ASN A 27 4.04 1.52 5.20
N VAL A 28 4.27 0.45 4.44
CA VAL A 28 5.14 0.47 3.26
C VAL A 28 4.46 -0.25 2.11
N GLY A 29 4.54 0.33 0.94
CA GLY A 29 4.07 -0.26 -0.31
C GLY A 29 4.90 0.23 -1.48
N VAL A 30 4.45 -0.06 -2.70
CA VAL A 30 5.14 0.30 -3.93
C VAL A 30 4.24 1.19 -4.77
N LEU A 31 4.67 2.42 -5.00
CA LEU A 31 4.03 3.34 -5.95
C LEU A 31 4.49 3.02 -7.36
N ALA A 32 3.53 2.86 -8.26
CA ALA A 32 3.76 2.69 -9.69
C ALA A 32 3.26 3.93 -10.44
N LEU A 33 4.20 4.65 -11.03
CA LEU A 33 3.93 5.85 -11.83
C LEU A 33 4.05 5.50 -13.31
N PRO A 34 2.99 5.74 -14.11
CA PRO A 34 3.06 5.54 -15.54
C PRO A 34 4.03 6.55 -16.18
N THR A 35 4.72 6.12 -17.20
CA THR A 35 5.56 6.94 -18.07
C THR A 35 5.31 6.56 -19.53
N ASP A 36 5.85 7.32 -20.46
CA ASP A 36 5.76 6.99 -21.91
C ASP A 36 6.55 5.74 -22.29
N ASP A 37 7.43 5.26 -21.42
CA ASP A 37 8.30 4.10 -21.64
C ASP A 37 8.02 3.03 -20.58
N VAL A 38 8.91 2.85 -19.64
CA VAL A 38 8.79 1.83 -18.60
C VAL A 38 8.25 2.47 -17.33
N PRO A 39 7.21 1.89 -16.69
CA PRO A 39 6.68 2.43 -15.43
C PRO A 39 7.76 2.56 -14.36
N VAL A 40 7.71 3.63 -13.61
CA VAL A 40 8.59 3.84 -12.45
C VAL A 40 7.96 3.23 -11.22
N LEU A 41 8.67 2.31 -10.59
CA LEU A 41 8.28 1.67 -9.34
C LEU A 41 9.15 2.19 -8.19
N ARG A 42 8.51 2.59 -7.09
CA ARG A 42 9.22 3.07 -5.89
C ARG A 42 8.58 2.55 -4.63
N PRO A 43 9.34 1.89 -3.76
CA PRO A 43 8.90 1.64 -2.39
C PRO A 43 8.72 2.96 -1.66
N LEU A 44 7.62 3.11 -0.99
CA LEU A 44 7.27 4.30 -0.21
C LEU A 44 6.59 3.90 1.09
N SER A 45 6.88 4.66 2.12
CA SER A 45 6.06 4.64 3.32
C SER A 45 4.76 5.41 3.07
N PHE A 46 3.67 4.91 3.62
CA PHE A 46 2.36 5.54 3.53
C PHE A 46 1.62 5.55 4.86
N TRP A 47 0.70 6.48 4.98
CA TRP A 47 -0.30 6.48 6.02
C TRP A 47 -1.69 6.37 5.38
N TYR A 48 -2.51 5.44 5.87
CA TYR A 48 -3.89 5.25 5.43
C TYR A 48 -4.84 5.92 6.40
N ASP A 49 -5.76 6.75 5.90
CA ASP A 49 -6.71 7.50 6.71
C ASP A 49 -7.88 6.66 7.27
N GLY A 50 -7.95 5.40 6.89
CA GLY A 50 -9.03 4.49 7.29
C GLY A 50 -10.27 4.55 6.39
N ASP A 51 -10.27 5.41 5.40
CA ASP A 51 -11.40 5.62 4.49
C ASP A 51 -10.98 5.45 3.01
N ASN A 52 -10.58 6.51 2.34
CA ASN A 52 -10.35 6.48 0.90
C ASN A 52 -9.03 7.10 0.46
N ALA A 53 -8.12 7.42 1.37
CA ALA A 53 -6.88 8.07 0.99
C ALA A 53 -5.64 7.49 1.67
N LEU A 54 -4.56 7.42 0.89
CA LEU A 54 -3.21 7.26 1.37
C LEU A 54 -2.47 8.61 1.30
N TYR A 55 -1.52 8.78 2.20
CA TYR A 55 -0.65 9.95 2.21
C TYR A 55 0.81 9.52 2.17
N PHE A 56 1.58 10.19 1.30
CA PHE A 56 3.01 9.96 1.13
C PHE A 56 3.77 11.22 1.50
N VAL A 57 4.83 11.08 2.27
CA VAL A 57 5.73 12.19 2.58
C VAL A 57 6.98 12.08 1.71
N TYR A 58 7.24 13.10 0.91
CA TYR A 58 8.45 13.23 0.14
C TYR A 58 9.37 14.25 0.78
N VAL A 59 10.59 13.83 1.09
CA VAL A 59 11.67 14.77 1.39
C VAL A 59 12.31 15.15 0.06
N LEU A 60 12.26 16.41 -0.31
CA LEU A 60 12.82 16.91 -1.55
C LEU A 60 14.34 17.06 -1.41
N GLY A 61 15.08 16.05 -1.87
CA GLY A 61 16.48 16.25 -2.22
C GLY A 61 16.61 17.02 -3.54
N SER A 62 17.82 17.47 -3.87
CA SER A 62 18.12 18.25 -5.08
C SER A 62 17.75 17.59 -6.41
N GLU A 63 17.40 16.30 -6.41
CA GLU A 63 17.04 15.51 -7.59
C GLU A 63 15.90 14.52 -7.33
N SER A 64 14.74 14.97 -6.84
CA SER A 64 13.62 14.07 -6.60
C SER A 64 12.82 13.78 -7.86
N ARG A 65 13.21 12.76 -8.62
CA ARG A 65 12.46 12.27 -9.78
C ARG A 65 11.04 11.81 -9.42
N LYS A 66 10.82 11.29 -8.21
CA LYS A 66 9.49 10.90 -7.72
C LYS A 66 8.54 12.09 -7.68
N HIS A 67 9.02 13.21 -7.17
CA HIS A 67 8.22 14.43 -7.06
C HIS A 67 7.83 14.95 -8.45
N ASP A 68 8.79 15.04 -9.37
CA ASP A 68 8.55 15.53 -10.73
C ASP A 68 7.56 14.61 -11.47
N LEU A 69 7.71 13.30 -11.35
CA LEU A 69 6.78 12.33 -11.95
C LEU A 69 5.41 12.35 -11.28
N SER A 70 5.34 12.52 -9.97
CA SER A 70 4.07 12.61 -9.24
C SER A 70 3.28 13.85 -9.60
N ARG A 71 3.94 14.96 -9.92
CA ARG A 71 3.29 16.17 -10.43
C ARG A 71 2.81 16.04 -11.87
N ALA A 72 3.46 15.19 -12.66
CA ALA A 72 3.12 14.99 -14.06
C ALA A 72 2.00 13.96 -14.29
N VAL A 73 1.60 13.22 -13.25
CA VAL A 73 0.70 12.07 -13.36
C VAL A 73 -0.50 12.25 -12.43
N ASP A 74 -1.71 12.25 -13.01
CA ASP A 74 -2.96 12.35 -12.25
C ASP A 74 -3.40 10.99 -11.69
N THR A 75 -3.10 9.91 -12.39
CA THR A 75 -3.52 8.56 -12.00
C THR A 75 -2.31 7.65 -11.82
N ALA A 76 -2.28 6.92 -10.72
CA ALA A 76 -1.22 5.99 -10.39
C ALA A 76 -1.80 4.71 -9.77
N ARG A 77 -0.94 3.71 -9.58
CA ARG A 77 -1.25 2.49 -8.82
C ARG A 77 -0.35 2.38 -7.60
N PHE A 78 -0.88 1.78 -6.58
CA PHE A 78 -0.15 1.49 -5.36
C PHE A 78 -0.37 0.05 -4.92
N LEU A 79 0.72 -0.67 -4.71
CA LEU A 79 0.71 -2.06 -4.28
C LEU A 79 1.14 -2.15 -2.81
N VAL A 80 0.29 -2.78 -2.00
CA VAL A 80 0.64 -3.18 -0.64
C VAL A 80 0.62 -4.70 -0.59
N TYR A 81 1.69 -5.31 -0.12
CA TYR A 81 1.75 -6.77 -0.02
C TYR A 81 2.48 -7.23 1.23
N SER A 82 2.19 -8.46 1.62
CA SER A 82 2.88 -9.18 2.67
C SER A 82 3.04 -10.63 2.22
N ALA A 83 4.26 -11.12 2.23
CA ALA A 83 4.57 -12.48 1.85
C ALA A 83 5.48 -13.11 2.91
N GLU A 84 4.99 -14.12 3.60
CA GLU A 84 5.76 -14.90 4.56
C GLU A 84 6.36 -16.13 3.89
N THR A 85 5.57 -16.79 3.03
CA THR A 85 5.97 -17.93 2.23
C THR A 85 5.33 -17.83 0.84
N ALA A 86 5.70 -18.72 -0.07
CA ALA A 86 5.05 -18.85 -1.38
C ALA A 86 3.55 -19.21 -1.29
N PHE A 87 3.10 -19.72 -0.14
CA PHE A 87 1.72 -20.17 0.08
C PHE A 87 1.01 -19.38 1.20
N ASN A 88 1.63 -18.33 1.70
CA ASN A 88 1.05 -17.43 2.70
C ASN A 88 1.44 -15.99 2.35
N TRP A 89 0.57 -15.34 1.59
CA TRP A 89 0.75 -13.96 1.17
C TRP A 89 -0.59 -13.24 0.96
N ARG A 90 -0.54 -11.94 0.99
CA ARG A 90 -1.65 -11.04 0.68
C ARG A 90 -1.15 -9.89 -0.16
N SER A 91 -1.98 -9.42 -1.07
CA SER A 91 -1.72 -8.20 -1.82
C SER A 91 -2.98 -7.39 -2.00
N ALA A 92 -2.85 -6.08 -1.94
CA ALA A 92 -3.89 -5.12 -2.31
C ALA A 92 -3.31 -4.20 -3.39
N LEU A 93 -4.00 -4.12 -4.51
CA LEU A 93 -3.65 -3.23 -5.61
C LEU A 93 -4.69 -2.10 -5.65
N LEU A 94 -4.21 -0.87 -5.50
CA LEU A 94 -5.02 0.33 -5.49
C LEU A 94 -4.79 1.12 -6.78
N THR A 95 -5.85 1.68 -7.31
CA THR A 95 -5.80 2.66 -8.40
C THR A 95 -6.39 3.96 -7.88
N GLY A 96 -5.72 5.07 -8.13
CA GLY A 96 -6.18 6.34 -7.61
C GLY A 96 -5.49 7.54 -8.23
N ALA A 97 -5.93 8.72 -7.80
CA ALA A 97 -5.42 9.99 -8.24
C ALA A 97 -4.42 10.57 -7.23
N LEU A 98 -3.28 11.03 -7.72
CA LEU A 98 -2.28 11.73 -6.95
C LEU A 98 -2.51 13.24 -7.00
N SER A 99 -2.44 13.89 -5.85
CA SER A 99 -2.43 15.34 -5.74
C SER A 99 -1.52 15.79 -4.60
N GLU A 100 -0.82 16.88 -4.82
CA GLU A 100 -0.04 17.53 -3.75
C GLU A 100 -0.99 18.14 -2.73
N VAL A 101 -0.76 17.90 -1.44
CA VAL A 101 -1.52 18.53 -0.36
C VAL A 101 -1.19 20.01 -0.33
N PRO A 102 -2.18 20.92 -0.45
CA PRO A 102 -1.94 22.35 -0.37
C PRO A 102 -1.28 22.75 0.96
N GLU A 103 -0.44 23.77 0.92
CA GLU A 103 0.25 24.28 2.10
C GLU A 103 -0.72 24.64 3.24
N SER A 104 -1.91 25.14 2.87
CA SER A 104 -2.99 25.46 3.83
C SER A 104 -3.49 24.26 4.62
N ASP A 105 -3.43 23.04 4.06
CA ASP A 105 -3.95 21.80 4.66
C ASP A 105 -2.84 20.95 5.26
N LEU A 106 -1.59 21.30 4.97
CA LEU A 106 -0.42 20.48 5.33
C LEU A 106 -0.29 20.25 6.82
N ALA A 107 -0.48 21.29 7.63
CA ALA A 107 -0.39 21.18 9.08
C ALA A 107 -1.42 20.20 9.66
N ALA A 108 -2.67 20.26 9.21
CA ALA A 108 -3.74 19.39 9.66
C ALA A 108 -3.49 17.92 9.26
N VAL A 109 -2.98 17.69 8.06
CA VAL A 109 -2.61 16.34 7.58
C VAL A 109 -1.45 15.78 8.38
N LEU A 110 -0.40 16.55 8.60
CA LEU A 110 0.76 16.13 9.38
C LEU A 110 0.39 15.83 10.84
N ASP A 111 -0.49 16.62 11.46
CA ASP A 111 -0.97 16.37 12.81
C ASP A 111 -1.71 15.04 12.93
N ARG A 112 -2.52 14.68 11.96
CA ARG A 112 -3.21 13.38 11.91
C ARG A 112 -2.23 12.22 11.75
N MET A 113 -1.17 12.41 10.98
CA MET A 113 -0.12 11.41 10.77
C MET A 113 0.77 11.24 12.01
N ASP A 114 1.00 12.27 12.80
CA ASP A 114 1.88 12.24 13.97
C ASP A 114 1.45 11.24 15.04
N LEU A 115 0.17 11.00 15.16
CA LEU A 115 -0.37 10.13 16.20
C LEU A 115 -0.10 8.64 15.97
N GLN A 116 0.24 8.23 14.76
CA GLN A 116 0.33 6.80 14.44
C GLN A 116 1.60 6.37 13.70
N TRP A 117 2.32 7.28 13.04
CA TRP A 117 3.26 6.82 12.02
C TRP A 117 4.60 7.56 11.92
N ARG A 118 4.80 8.68 12.58
CA ARG A 118 6.01 9.49 12.40
C ARG A 118 7.26 8.87 13.07
N PRO A 119 8.15 8.20 12.33
CA PRO A 119 9.48 7.93 12.86
C PRO A 119 10.16 9.28 13.18
N GLU A 120 10.81 9.38 14.31
CA GLU A 120 11.51 10.62 14.71
C GLU A 120 12.52 11.13 13.68
N VAL A 121 13.02 10.23 12.84
CA VAL A 121 13.91 10.55 11.71
C VAL A 121 13.28 11.56 10.74
N PHE A 122 11.97 11.47 10.51
CA PHE A 122 11.26 12.44 9.65
C PHE A 122 10.97 13.77 10.36
N ARG A 123 10.91 13.79 11.71
CA ARG A 123 10.80 15.03 12.47
C ARG A 123 12.06 15.87 12.36
N GLN A 124 13.23 15.25 12.35
CA GLN A 124 14.51 15.95 12.22
C GLN A 124 14.80 16.39 10.79
N ALA A 125 14.46 15.57 9.79
CA ALA A 125 14.65 15.90 8.38
C ALA A 125 13.73 17.06 7.93
N SER A 126 12.54 17.19 8.50
CA SER A 126 11.60 18.26 8.13
C SER A 126 11.99 19.65 8.62
N LEU A 127 13.04 19.79 9.43
CA LEU A 127 13.52 21.10 9.90
C LEU A 127 14.51 21.76 8.92
N ASP A 128 15.19 20.98 8.09
CA ASP A 128 16.26 21.46 7.22
C ASP A 128 16.00 21.26 5.71
N GLU A 129 15.04 20.40 5.33
CA GLU A 129 14.73 20.13 3.92
C GLU A 129 13.24 20.33 3.62
N PRO A 130 12.88 20.89 2.43
CA PRO A 130 11.49 21.05 2.06
C PRO A 130 10.80 19.69 1.94
N THR A 131 9.69 19.56 2.65
CA THR A 131 8.86 18.36 2.67
C THR A 131 7.57 18.61 1.89
N VAL A 132 7.22 17.67 1.02
CA VAL A 132 5.97 17.68 0.25
C VAL A 132 5.15 16.44 0.60
N VAL A 133 3.87 16.64 0.82
CA VAL A 133 2.92 15.55 1.08
C VAL A 133 2.00 15.39 -0.12
N TYR A 134 1.89 14.15 -0.59
CA TYR A 134 0.94 13.77 -1.63
C TYR A 134 -0.21 12.98 -1.04
N ARG A 135 -1.41 13.29 -1.51
CA ARG A 135 -2.62 12.51 -1.25
C ARG A 135 -2.89 11.61 -2.45
N PHE A 136 -3.07 10.33 -2.17
CA PHE A 136 -3.53 9.35 -3.14
C PHE A 136 -4.99 9.03 -2.83
N GLU A 137 -5.89 9.55 -3.62
CA GLU A 137 -7.32 9.28 -3.49
C GLU A 137 -7.65 7.97 -4.19
N ILE A 138 -8.08 6.98 -3.42
CA ILE A 138 -8.38 5.63 -3.91
C ILE A 138 -9.68 5.67 -4.70
N ALA A 139 -9.60 5.36 -6.00
CA ALA A 139 -10.77 5.23 -6.88
C ALA A 139 -11.26 3.79 -6.94
N ASP A 140 -10.36 2.82 -6.88
CA ASP A 140 -10.64 1.40 -6.93
C ASP A 140 -9.57 0.60 -6.23
N TRP A 141 -9.91 -0.58 -5.74
CA TRP A 141 -8.99 -1.53 -5.16
C TRP A 141 -9.39 -2.98 -5.43
N THR A 142 -8.39 -3.83 -5.50
CA THR A 142 -8.56 -5.28 -5.50
C THR A 142 -7.60 -5.88 -4.48
N GLY A 143 -8.00 -6.98 -3.86
CA GLY A 143 -7.15 -7.70 -2.93
C GLY A 143 -7.23 -9.19 -3.17
N ILE A 144 -6.09 -9.87 -3.08
CA ILE A 144 -5.96 -11.32 -3.19
C ILE A 144 -5.14 -11.82 -2.01
N LYS A 145 -5.57 -12.93 -1.44
CA LYS A 145 -4.82 -13.67 -0.42
C LYS A 145 -4.60 -15.11 -0.86
N HIS A 146 -3.47 -15.65 -0.49
CA HIS A 146 -3.18 -17.07 -0.54
C HIS A 146 -2.87 -17.53 0.88
N LEU A 147 -3.74 -18.34 1.44
CA LEU A 147 -3.59 -18.94 2.75
C LEU A 147 -3.89 -20.42 2.60
N GLY A 148 -2.88 -21.26 2.70
CA GLY A 148 -3.10 -22.69 2.59
C GLY A 148 -1.81 -23.50 2.45
N LEU A 149 -1.99 -24.79 2.42
CA LEU A 149 -0.92 -25.73 2.15
C LEU A 149 -0.61 -25.76 0.65
N PRO A 150 0.62 -26.10 0.27
CA PRO A 150 0.95 -26.33 -1.13
C PRO A 150 0.00 -27.35 -1.77
N PRO A 151 -0.32 -27.19 -3.07
CA PRO A 151 -1.12 -28.18 -3.78
C PRO A 151 -0.57 -29.60 -3.59
N GLY A 152 -1.42 -30.54 -3.21
CA GLY A 152 -1.04 -31.93 -2.96
C GLY A 152 -0.55 -32.27 -1.55
N ILE A 153 -0.53 -31.31 -0.65
CA ILE A 153 -0.31 -31.56 0.78
C ILE A 153 -1.65 -31.42 1.50
N GLU A 154 -2.23 -32.53 1.91
CA GLU A 154 -3.40 -32.52 2.79
C GLU A 154 -2.95 -32.18 4.22
N ALA A 155 -3.77 -31.40 4.93
CA ALA A 155 -3.55 -31.22 6.36
C ALA A 155 -3.63 -32.59 7.03
N PRO A 156 -2.74 -32.90 7.99
CA PRO A 156 -2.87 -34.13 8.74
C PRO A 156 -4.26 -34.15 9.38
N ASP A 157 -5.02 -35.20 9.10
CA ASP A 157 -6.31 -35.43 9.75
C ASP A 157 -6.10 -35.26 11.25
N GLY A 158 -6.81 -34.30 11.84
CA GLY A 158 -6.86 -34.16 13.28
C GLY A 158 -7.42 -35.43 13.86
N GLY A 159 -6.53 -36.34 14.25
CA GLY A 159 -6.91 -37.57 14.93
C GLY A 159 -7.79 -37.22 16.11
N ASP A 160 -9.00 -37.66 16.03
CA ASP A 160 -9.96 -37.69 17.12
C ASP A 160 -9.34 -38.51 18.24
N SER A 161 -8.77 -37.82 19.21
CA SER A 161 -8.39 -38.46 20.48
C SER A 161 -9.62 -38.48 21.36
N SER A 162 -10.49 -39.42 21.07
CA SER A 162 -11.43 -39.88 22.06
C SER A 162 -10.69 -40.84 23.01
N ASP A 163 -10.42 -40.36 24.22
CA ASP A 163 -10.36 -41.15 25.46
C ASP A 163 -10.58 -40.23 26.66
#